data_fd57de6f8061b340e9f5bca3094e3eb8
#
_entry.id   fd57de6f8061b340e9f5bca3094e3eb8
#
_cell.length_a   1.000
_cell.length_b   1.000
_cell.length_c   1.000
_cell.angle_alpha   90.00
_cell.angle_beta   90.00
_cell.angle_gamma   90.00
#
_symmetry.space_group_name_H-M   'P 1'
#
loop_
_entity.id
_entity.type
_entity.pdbx_description
1 polymer ?
#
loop_
_entity_poly.entity_id
_entity_poly.type
_entity_poly.pdbx_seq_one_letter_code
_entity_poly.pdbx_strand_id
1 'polypeptide(L)'
;ALRELDSLIEMNMAEQDSLLNLLADSLLSDTTAMALPADSVDSLALPRDSIYRLMKGYRDVRIFRSDFQTVCDSIVAISTDSTIHLYIDPVLWNQSNQITSDVMDIFTERQQIKRAEFIGSPMMASQLDTTHYNQVAGKTMTAYFYNNQIYRNDVNGNAQTIYYMQDGEPPEITMMGVIESGDCSFYIEDKQVVQITYRTEPVYNFYPMDDIPPTQDLYLKGFKWEGARRPVQADVFDRRIRPSQRKERTRLRHPDFPIMMRIEEHKKR
;
A
#
# COMPACT_ATOMS: atom_id res chain seq x y z
N ALA A 1 9.35 -11.65 34.25
CA ALA A 1 8.21 -11.62 33.33
C ALA A 1 8.16 -10.30 32.54
N LEU A 2 8.06 -9.10 33.21
CA LEU A 2 8.01 -7.79 32.49
C LEU A 2 9.32 -7.48 31.76
N ARG A 3 10.48 -7.77 32.36
CA ARG A 3 11.81 -7.57 31.69
C ARG A 3 12.06 -8.56 30.54
N GLU A 4 11.48 -9.73 30.58
CA GLU A 4 11.56 -10.71 29.49
C GLU A 4 10.63 -10.33 28.33
N LEU A 5 9.49 -9.69 28.62
CA LEU A 5 8.59 -9.15 27.61
C LEU A 5 9.21 -7.96 26.87
N ASP A 6 9.86 -7.04 27.58
CA ASP A 6 10.59 -5.91 27.00
C ASP A 6 11.76 -6.40 26.10
N SER A 7 12.49 -7.42 26.55
CA SER A 7 13.57 -8.03 25.78
C SER A 7 13.07 -8.76 24.51
N LEU A 8 11.89 -9.39 24.56
CA LEU A 8 11.26 -10.01 23.40
C LEU A 8 10.70 -8.98 22.42
N ILE A 9 10.24 -7.84 22.92
CA ILE A 9 9.76 -6.72 22.10
C ILE A 9 10.94 -6.04 21.40
N GLU A 10 12.07 -5.83 22.10
CA GLU A 10 13.29 -5.27 21.51
C GLU A 10 13.94 -6.22 20.48
N MET A 11 13.95 -7.54 20.72
CA MET A 11 14.39 -8.52 19.73
C MET A 11 13.50 -8.56 18.50
N ASN A 12 12.18 -8.46 18.65
CA ASN A 12 11.23 -8.41 17.54
C ASN A 12 11.36 -7.12 16.73
N MET A 13 11.65 -5.99 17.38
CA MET A 13 11.92 -4.72 16.69
C MET A 13 13.24 -4.76 15.92
N ALA A 14 14.30 -5.37 16.47
CA ALA A 14 15.59 -5.51 15.80
C ALA A 14 15.56 -6.46 14.61
N GLU A 15 14.75 -7.53 14.64
CA GLU A 15 14.52 -8.41 13.49
C GLU A 15 13.66 -7.74 12.41
N GLN A 16 12.71 -6.89 12.77
CA GLN A 16 11.90 -6.10 11.84
C GLN A 16 12.74 -5.04 11.12
N ASP A 17 13.64 -4.38 11.82
CA ASP A 17 14.60 -3.44 11.22
C ASP A 17 15.60 -4.16 10.30
N SER A 18 15.97 -5.38 10.62
CA SER A 18 16.86 -6.22 9.79
C SER A 18 16.22 -6.62 8.47
N LEU A 19 14.90 -6.93 8.43
CA LEU A 19 14.19 -7.28 7.18
C LEU A 19 13.90 -6.05 6.31
N LEU A 20 13.62 -4.89 6.93
CA LEU A 20 13.51 -3.62 6.21
C LEU A 20 14.87 -3.19 5.64
N ASN A 21 15.94 -3.39 6.38
CA ASN A 21 17.32 -3.16 5.93
C ASN A 21 17.73 -4.17 4.87
N LEU A 22 17.34 -5.44 4.95
CA LEU A 22 17.60 -6.45 3.90
C LEU A 22 16.84 -6.15 2.59
N LEU A 23 15.61 -5.64 2.65
CA LEU A 23 14.90 -5.16 1.47
C LEU A 23 15.52 -3.87 0.92
N ALA A 24 15.97 -2.97 1.78
CA ALA A 24 16.68 -1.76 1.41
C ALA A 24 18.10 -2.05 0.93
N ASP A 25 18.84 -2.96 1.60
CA ASP A 25 20.19 -3.36 1.20
C ASP A 25 20.20 -4.24 -0.05
N SER A 26 19.21 -5.08 -0.26
CA SER A 26 18.99 -5.78 -1.53
C SER A 26 18.73 -4.80 -2.69
N LEU A 27 18.19 -3.62 -2.40
CA LEU A 27 18.05 -2.52 -3.35
C LEU A 27 19.30 -1.62 -3.40
N LEU A 28 20.22 -1.70 -2.41
CA LEU A 28 21.36 -0.80 -2.25
C LEU A 28 22.74 -1.43 -2.50
N SER A 29 22.89 -2.76 -2.47
CA SER A 29 24.19 -3.41 -2.41
C SER A 29 24.71 -3.99 -3.71
N ASP A 30 24.73 -3.22 -4.79
CA ASP A 30 25.62 -3.52 -5.94
C ASP A 30 26.27 -2.24 -6.48
N THR A 31 27.18 -1.68 -5.70
CA THR A 31 28.15 -0.71 -6.25
C THR A 31 29.47 -0.80 -5.49
N THR A 32 30.32 -1.72 -5.91
CA THR A 32 31.76 -1.62 -5.66
C THR A 32 32.30 -0.42 -6.44
N ALA A 33 32.38 0.73 -5.80
CA ALA A 33 33.07 1.86 -6.36
C ALA A 33 34.57 1.68 -6.24
N MET A 34 35.26 1.42 -7.36
CA MET A 34 36.70 1.59 -7.47
C MET A 34 37.04 3.07 -7.30
N ALA A 35 37.78 3.39 -6.27
CA ALA A 35 38.36 4.70 -6.06
C ALA A 35 39.47 4.95 -7.08
N LEU A 36 39.35 6.00 -7.87
CA LEU A 36 40.44 6.60 -8.63
C LEU A 36 40.89 7.91 -7.97
N PRO A 37 42.18 8.27 -8.02
CA PRO A 37 42.75 9.38 -7.26
C PRO A 37 42.32 10.74 -7.78
N ALA A 38 42.20 11.67 -6.83
CA ALA A 38 41.85 13.05 -7.08
C ALA A 38 43.03 13.78 -7.75
N ASP A 39 42.79 14.33 -8.93
CA ASP A 39 43.51 15.46 -9.45
C ASP A 39 42.55 16.54 -9.95
N SER A 40 42.82 17.73 -9.47
CA SER A 40 42.08 18.96 -9.61
C SER A 40 41.94 19.43 -11.06
N VAL A 41 40.73 19.55 -11.58
CA VAL A 41 40.37 20.52 -12.61
C VAL A 41 38.97 21.07 -12.31
N ASP A 42 38.94 22.38 -12.16
CA ASP A 42 37.76 23.20 -12.07
C ASP A 42 36.93 23.03 -13.37
N SER A 43 35.97 22.16 -13.36
CA SER A 43 35.09 21.95 -14.50
C SER A 43 33.65 22.10 -14.06
N LEU A 44 32.94 23.03 -14.70
CA LEU A 44 31.50 23.21 -14.72
C LEU A 44 30.81 21.88 -14.44
N ALA A 45 30.25 21.76 -13.22
CA ALA A 45 29.57 20.56 -12.79
C ALA A 45 28.34 20.33 -13.69
N LEU A 46 28.52 19.49 -14.71
CA LEU A 46 27.40 18.90 -15.42
C LEU A 46 26.49 18.23 -14.35
N PRO A 47 25.16 18.32 -14.47
CA PRO A 47 24.28 17.65 -13.55
C PRO A 47 24.67 16.17 -13.52
N ARG A 48 25.04 15.66 -12.34
CA ARG A 48 25.33 14.24 -12.13
C ARG A 48 24.09 13.49 -12.56
N ASP A 49 24.21 12.61 -13.56
CA ASP A 49 23.13 11.69 -13.93
C ASP A 49 22.65 10.99 -12.67
N SER A 50 21.46 11.35 -12.24
CA SER A 50 20.85 10.75 -11.05
C SER A 50 20.50 9.32 -11.39
N ILE A 51 21.24 8.37 -10.84
CA ILE A 51 20.88 6.95 -10.95
C ILE A 51 19.61 6.75 -10.13
N TYR A 52 18.50 6.43 -10.79
CA TYR A 52 17.26 6.06 -10.11
C TYR A 52 17.05 4.54 -10.17
N ARG A 53 16.43 4.00 -9.15
CA ARG A 53 16.03 2.61 -9.10
C ARG A 53 14.56 2.50 -9.41
N LEU A 54 14.24 1.56 -10.30
CA LEU A 54 12.88 1.30 -10.73
C LEU A 54 12.55 -0.16 -10.46
N MET A 55 11.55 -0.41 -9.61
CA MET A 55 10.96 -1.72 -9.39
C MET A 55 9.62 -1.80 -10.12
N LYS A 56 9.41 -2.87 -10.87
CA LYS A 56 8.14 -3.18 -11.53
C LYS A 56 7.79 -4.64 -11.33
N GLY A 57 6.57 -4.89 -10.87
CA GLY A 57 5.98 -6.22 -10.78
C GLY A 57 4.68 -6.27 -11.59
N TYR A 58 4.38 -7.39 -12.22
CA TYR A 58 3.19 -7.57 -13.05
C TYR A 58 2.61 -8.95 -12.84
N ARG A 59 1.28 -9.04 -12.89
CA ARG A 59 0.48 -10.26 -12.82
C ARG A 59 0.56 -10.95 -11.47
N ASP A 60 -0.49 -10.76 -10.67
CA ASP A 60 -0.65 -11.39 -9.37
C ASP A 60 0.52 -11.09 -8.42
N VAL A 61 0.78 -9.79 -8.24
CA VAL A 61 1.78 -9.31 -7.28
C VAL A 61 1.27 -9.55 -5.87
N ARG A 62 2.08 -10.18 -5.05
CA ARG A 62 1.77 -10.47 -3.65
C ARG A 62 2.90 -9.97 -2.77
N ILE A 63 2.55 -9.22 -1.74
CA ILE A 63 3.47 -8.73 -0.74
C ILE A 63 3.02 -9.27 0.61
N PHE A 64 3.95 -9.84 1.35
CA PHE A 64 3.71 -10.33 2.70
C PHE A 64 4.67 -9.68 3.68
N ARG A 65 4.12 -9.12 4.73
CA ARG A 65 4.78 -8.68 5.94
C ARG A 65 3.91 -9.10 7.13
N SER A 66 4.47 -9.29 8.30
CA SER A 66 3.72 -9.78 9.47
C SER A 66 2.56 -8.86 9.87
N ASP A 67 2.71 -7.55 9.69
CA ASP A 67 1.75 -6.52 10.06
C ASP A 67 0.82 -6.10 8.91
N PHE A 68 1.23 -6.27 7.65
CA PHE A 68 0.36 -6.02 6.51
C PHE A 68 0.62 -6.97 5.34
N GLN A 69 -0.40 -7.20 4.55
CA GLN A 69 -0.32 -7.97 3.31
C GLN A 69 -1.03 -7.20 2.20
N THR A 70 -0.58 -7.38 0.96
CA THR A 70 -1.28 -6.78 -0.18
C THR A 70 -1.18 -7.65 -1.42
N VAL A 71 -2.21 -7.55 -2.26
CA VAL A 71 -2.24 -8.11 -3.60
C VAL A 71 -2.65 -7.04 -4.58
N CYS A 72 -2.10 -7.09 -5.79
CA CYS A 72 -2.50 -6.25 -6.92
C CYS A 72 -2.10 -6.94 -8.22
N ASP A 73 -2.57 -6.46 -9.37
CA ASP A 73 -2.03 -6.94 -10.65
C ASP A 73 -0.65 -6.38 -10.92
N SER A 74 -0.45 -5.09 -10.69
CA SER A 74 0.78 -4.41 -11.06
C SER A 74 1.27 -3.48 -9.94
N ILE A 75 2.60 -3.45 -9.76
CA ILE A 75 3.29 -2.53 -8.84
C ILE A 75 4.40 -1.78 -9.58
N VAL A 76 4.53 -0.51 -9.28
CA VAL A 76 5.65 0.33 -9.73
C VAL A 76 6.17 1.12 -8.54
N ALA A 77 7.49 1.07 -8.31
CA ALA A 77 8.15 1.92 -7.32
C ALA A 77 9.39 2.56 -7.95
N ILE A 78 9.53 3.86 -7.74
CA ILE A 78 10.63 4.66 -8.26
C ILE A 78 11.33 5.32 -7.07
N SER A 79 12.65 5.18 -6.99
CA SER A 79 13.42 5.71 -5.84
C SER A 79 13.48 7.23 -5.78
N THR A 80 13.20 7.93 -6.88
CA THR A 80 13.25 9.40 -6.95
C THR A 80 12.06 10.09 -6.33
N ASP A 81 10.88 9.52 -6.42
CA ASP A 81 9.64 10.08 -5.87
C ASP A 81 9.24 9.44 -4.53
N SER A 82 9.96 8.38 -4.13
CA SER A 82 9.70 7.63 -2.90
C SER A 82 8.25 7.13 -2.79
N THR A 83 7.62 6.88 -3.94
CA THR A 83 6.24 6.43 -4.04
C THR A 83 6.16 5.00 -4.58
N ILE A 84 5.27 4.22 -4.00
CA ILE A 84 4.92 2.87 -4.47
C ILE A 84 3.49 2.93 -4.99
N HIS A 85 3.33 2.64 -6.28
CA HIS A 85 2.04 2.63 -6.95
C HIS A 85 1.55 1.19 -7.12
N LEU A 86 0.34 0.92 -6.66
CA LEU A 86 -0.37 -0.36 -6.81
C LEU A 86 -1.57 -0.14 -7.75
N TYR A 87 -1.65 -0.93 -8.80
CA TYR A 87 -2.66 -0.78 -9.85
C TYR A 87 -3.49 -2.05 -10.03
N ILE A 88 -4.72 -1.85 -10.45
CA ILE A 88 -5.70 -2.88 -10.83
C ILE A 88 -6.07 -3.76 -9.65
N ASP A 89 -7.20 -3.41 -9.04
CA ASP A 89 -7.83 -4.09 -7.92
C ASP A 89 -6.89 -4.40 -6.74
N PRO A 90 -6.08 -3.39 -6.28
CA PRO A 90 -5.25 -3.59 -5.12
C PRO A 90 -6.10 -3.81 -3.88
N VAL A 91 -5.69 -4.78 -3.07
CA VAL A 91 -6.27 -5.04 -1.75
C VAL A 91 -5.15 -5.04 -0.73
N LEU A 92 -5.34 -4.28 0.34
CA LEU A 92 -4.42 -4.19 1.47
C LEU A 92 -5.11 -4.71 2.73
N TRP A 93 -4.44 -5.58 3.46
CA TRP A 93 -4.88 -6.06 4.77
C TRP A 93 -3.89 -5.63 5.85
N ASN A 94 -4.45 -5.16 6.94
CA ASN A 94 -3.72 -4.89 8.17
C ASN A 94 -4.56 -5.44 9.33
N GLN A 95 -4.10 -6.51 9.96
CA GLN A 95 -4.87 -7.24 10.99
C GLN A 95 -6.26 -7.69 10.48
N SER A 96 -7.35 -7.25 11.13
CA SER A 96 -8.74 -7.52 10.73
C SER A 96 -9.29 -6.52 9.70
N ASN A 97 -8.49 -5.53 9.30
CA ASN A 97 -8.92 -4.49 8.36
C ASN A 97 -8.52 -4.85 6.94
N GLN A 98 -9.40 -4.54 6.01
CA GLN A 98 -9.17 -4.62 4.58
C GLN A 98 -9.44 -3.26 3.94
N ILE A 99 -8.58 -2.83 3.03
CA ILE A 99 -8.81 -1.65 2.19
C ILE A 99 -8.73 -2.07 0.72
N THR A 100 -9.73 -1.65 -0.05
CA THR A 100 -9.80 -1.85 -1.50
C THR A 100 -9.92 -0.50 -2.21
N SER A 101 -9.40 -0.38 -3.41
CA SER A 101 -9.55 0.79 -4.31
C SER A 101 -9.12 0.41 -5.73
N ASP A 102 -9.26 1.32 -6.69
CA ASP A 102 -8.77 1.08 -8.05
C ASP A 102 -7.25 1.28 -8.14
N VAL A 103 -6.72 2.24 -7.38
CA VAL A 103 -5.29 2.57 -7.30
C VAL A 103 -4.92 2.89 -5.85
N MET A 104 -3.74 2.47 -5.43
CA MET A 104 -3.15 2.87 -4.15
C MET A 104 -1.77 3.46 -4.38
N ASP A 105 -1.54 4.65 -3.83
CA ASP A 105 -0.26 5.35 -3.84
C ASP A 105 0.29 5.43 -2.42
N ILE A 106 1.42 4.80 -2.16
CA ILE A 106 2.05 4.76 -0.85
C ILE A 106 3.32 5.62 -0.88
N PHE A 107 3.29 6.71 -0.14
CA PHE A 107 4.39 7.67 -0.03
C PHE A 107 5.27 7.30 1.14
N THR A 108 6.57 7.15 0.87
CA THR A 108 7.56 6.80 1.86
C THR A 108 8.59 7.93 2.03
N GLU A 109 9.11 8.07 3.23
CA GLU A 109 10.23 8.96 3.53
C GLU A 109 11.17 8.25 4.50
N ARG A 110 12.47 8.19 4.19
CA ARG A 110 13.48 7.51 5.01
C ARG A 110 13.06 6.09 5.41
N GLN A 111 12.54 5.33 4.41
CA GLN A 111 12.07 3.95 4.59
C GLN A 111 10.83 3.77 5.50
N GLN A 112 10.17 4.86 5.86
CA GLN A 112 8.92 4.83 6.62
C GLN A 112 7.76 5.26 5.75
N ILE A 113 6.62 4.61 5.91
CA ILE A 113 5.37 5.06 5.29
C ILE A 113 4.95 6.35 6.01
N LYS A 114 4.66 7.39 5.23
CA LYS A 114 4.14 8.66 5.72
C LYS A 114 2.68 8.84 5.42
N ARG A 115 2.27 8.44 4.23
CA ARG A 115 0.92 8.61 3.72
C ARG A 115 0.59 7.52 2.72
N ALA A 116 -0.66 7.10 2.68
CA ALA A 116 -1.20 6.28 1.61
C ALA A 116 -2.48 6.92 1.08
N GLU A 117 -2.60 7.01 -0.22
CA GLU A 117 -3.77 7.53 -0.93
C GLU A 117 -4.48 6.39 -1.65
N PHE A 118 -5.79 6.31 -1.46
CA PHE A 118 -6.64 5.30 -2.07
C PHE A 118 -7.63 6.02 -2.99
N ILE A 119 -7.57 5.72 -4.27
CA ILE A 119 -8.26 6.43 -5.34
C ILE A 119 -9.16 5.45 -6.09
N GLY A 120 -10.35 5.92 -6.48
CA GLY A 120 -11.31 5.11 -7.21
C GLY A 120 -12.18 4.26 -6.28
N SER A 121 -13.18 4.92 -5.67
CA SER A 121 -14.17 4.28 -4.78
C SER A 121 -13.54 3.42 -3.67
N PRO A 122 -12.62 3.97 -2.88
CA PRO A 122 -12.00 3.24 -1.80
C PRO A 122 -13.03 2.79 -0.77
N MET A 123 -12.82 1.57 -0.28
CA MET A 123 -13.60 0.99 0.79
C MET A 123 -12.69 0.36 1.84
N MET A 124 -12.89 0.74 3.09
CA MET A 124 -12.28 0.10 4.24
C MET A 124 -13.32 -0.75 4.95
N ALA A 125 -12.97 -1.99 5.27
CA ALA A 125 -13.80 -2.89 6.04
C ALA A 125 -13.01 -3.50 7.19
N SER A 126 -13.62 -3.56 8.37
CA SER A 126 -13.08 -4.23 9.56
C SER A 126 -14.01 -5.36 9.96
N GLN A 127 -13.50 -6.58 9.95
CA GLN A 127 -14.28 -7.76 10.31
C GLN A 127 -14.45 -7.83 11.82
N LEU A 128 -15.70 -7.92 12.28
CA LEU A 128 -16.06 -8.16 13.67
C LEU A 128 -16.35 -9.66 13.91
N ASP A 129 -17.18 -10.23 13.03
CA ASP A 129 -17.50 -11.65 13.02
C ASP A 129 -17.70 -12.15 11.57
N THR A 130 -18.34 -13.29 11.37
CA THR A 130 -18.54 -13.88 10.05
C THR A 130 -19.50 -13.09 9.15
N THR A 131 -20.35 -12.25 9.72
CA THR A 131 -21.43 -11.53 9.03
C THR A 131 -21.39 -10.02 9.21
N HIS A 132 -20.79 -9.53 10.29
CA HIS A 132 -20.76 -8.10 10.60
C HIS A 132 -19.38 -7.50 10.33
N TYR A 133 -19.41 -6.40 9.58
CA TYR A 133 -18.21 -5.64 9.19
C TYR A 133 -18.47 -4.16 9.40
N ASN A 134 -17.59 -3.50 10.14
CA ASN A 134 -17.54 -2.05 10.09
C ASN A 134 -17.04 -1.64 8.71
N GLN A 135 -17.74 -0.72 8.05
CA GLN A 135 -17.45 -0.36 6.66
C GLN A 135 -17.41 1.14 6.51
N VAL A 136 -16.50 1.61 5.72
CA VAL A 136 -16.37 3.02 5.35
C VAL A 136 -16.04 3.11 3.88
N ALA A 137 -16.77 3.94 3.14
CA ALA A 137 -16.53 4.21 1.72
C ALA A 137 -16.56 5.71 1.43
N GLY A 138 -15.91 6.12 0.36
CA GLY A 138 -15.89 7.49 -0.12
C GLY A 138 -15.36 7.58 -1.55
N LYS A 139 -15.14 8.80 -2.05
CA LYS A 139 -14.50 9.00 -3.37
C LYS A 139 -12.99 8.83 -3.30
N THR A 140 -12.38 9.30 -2.23
CA THR A 140 -10.95 9.16 -1.94
C THR A 140 -10.75 8.92 -0.46
N MET A 141 -9.69 8.18 -0.12
CA MET A 141 -9.22 8.04 1.25
C MET A 141 -7.74 8.40 1.33
N THR A 142 -7.33 8.97 2.46
CA THR A 142 -5.93 9.26 2.74
C THR A 142 -5.59 8.82 4.16
N ALA A 143 -4.74 7.82 4.26
CA ALA A 143 -4.21 7.35 5.54
C ALA A 143 -2.86 8.00 5.85
N TYR A 144 -2.69 8.48 7.08
CA TYR A 144 -1.48 9.12 7.59
C TYR A 144 -0.81 8.23 8.62
N PHE A 145 0.51 8.14 8.52
CA PHE A 145 1.31 7.26 9.36
C PHE A 145 2.38 8.03 10.14
N TYR A 146 2.60 7.57 11.35
CA TYR A 146 3.73 7.98 12.19
C TYR A 146 4.41 6.71 12.72
N ASN A 147 5.72 6.58 12.54
CA ASN A 147 6.48 5.35 12.85
C ASN A 147 5.83 4.07 12.27
N ASN A 148 5.42 4.10 11.00
CA ASN A 148 4.70 3.03 10.31
C ASN A 148 3.35 2.62 10.95
N GLN A 149 2.85 3.37 11.92
CA GLN A 149 1.53 3.16 12.51
C GLN A 149 0.55 4.21 11.97
N ILE A 150 -0.61 3.75 11.55
CA ILE A 150 -1.68 4.66 11.12
C ILE A 150 -2.23 5.39 12.34
N TYR A 151 -2.30 6.73 12.27
CA TYR A 151 -2.90 7.55 13.32
C TYR A 151 -4.13 8.32 12.86
N ARG A 152 -4.32 8.48 11.55
CA ARG A 152 -5.46 9.18 10.98
C ARG A 152 -5.80 8.64 9.60
N ASN A 153 -7.09 8.53 9.32
CA ASN A 153 -7.61 8.22 7.99
C ASN A 153 -8.70 9.22 7.62
N ASP A 154 -8.50 9.97 6.56
CA ASP A 154 -9.48 10.92 6.01
C ASP A 154 -10.21 10.29 4.85
N VAL A 155 -11.53 10.36 4.87
CA VAL A 155 -12.41 9.91 3.79
C VAL A 155 -13.12 11.13 3.23
N ASN A 156 -12.96 11.38 1.94
CA ASN A 156 -13.49 12.57 1.29
C ASN A 156 -14.46 12.18 0.18
N GLY A 157 -15.52 12.97 0.10
CA GLY A 157 -16.55 12.92 -0.93
C GLY A 157 -17.55 11.80 -0.74
N ASN A 158 -18.75 12.14 -0.26
CA ASN A 158 -19.86 11.23 0.02
C ASN A 158 -19.42 10.06 0.91
N ALA A 159 -18.86 10.41 2.07
CA ALA A 159 -18.44 9.41 3.05
C ALA A 159 -19.67 8.68 3.58
N GLN A 160 -19.67 7.35 3.44
CA GLN A 160 -20.70 6.45 3.95
C GLN A 160 -20.05 5.49 4.94
N THR A 161 -20.70 5.30 6.08
CA THR A 161 -20.20 4.44 7.16
C THR A 161 -21.30 3.52 7.65
N ILE A 162 -20.99 2.24 7.79
CA ILE A 162 -21.75 1.29 8.61
C ILE A 162 -20.87 0.91 9.79
N TYR A 163 -21.34 1.14 11.00
CA TYR A 163 -20.59 0.89 12.21
C TYR A 163 -21.44 0.12 13.21
N TYR A 164 -20.93 -1.01 13.68
CA TYR A 164 -21.59 -1.83 14.70
C TYR A 164 -21.00 -1.50 16.07
N MET A 165 -21.86 -1.02 16.96
CA MET A 165 -21.50 -0.74 18.35
C MET A 165 -21.49 -2.02 19.15
N GLN A 166 -20.43 -2.19 19.93
CA GLN A 166 -20.27 -3.35 20.82
C GLN A 166 -20.27 -2.87 22.26
N ASP A 167 -20.87 -3.65 23.15
CA ASP A 167 -20.91 -3.41 24.59
C ASP A 167 -20.76 -4.72 25.36
N GLY A 168 -20.36 -4.62 26.63
CA GLY A 168 -20.23 -5.77 27.54
C GLY A 168 -18.88 -6.51 27.46
N GLU A 169 -18.72 -7.51 28.34
CA GLU A 169 -17.62 -8.49 28.36
C GLU A 169 -18.19 -9.91 28.45
N PRO A 170 -18.12 -10.76 27.41
CA PRO A 170 -17.52 -10.49 26.09
C PRO A 170 -18.28 -9.42 25.28
N PRO A 171 -17.63 -8.73 24.33
CA PRO A 171 -18.28 -7.68 23.54
C PRO A 171 -19.38 -8.28 22.65
N GLU A 172 -20.60 -7.76 22.77
CA GLU A 172 -21.76 -8.14 21.96
C GLU A 172 -22.19 -6.94 21.10
N ILE A 173 -22.59 -7.19 19.85
CA ILE A 173 -23.09 -6.14 18.97
C ILE A 173 -24.49 -5.75 19.41
N THR A 174 -24.68 -4.47 19.77
CA THR A 174 -25.94 -3.96 20.32
C THR A 174 -26.70 -3.09 19.31
N MET A 175 -25.99 -2.32 18.47
CA MET A 175 -26.59 -1.39 17.53
C MET A 175 -25.80 -1.33 16.23
N MET A 176 -26.53 -1.04 15.14
CA MET A 176 -25.98 -0.69 13.85
C MET A 176 -26.17 0.80 13.60
N GLY A 177 -25.11 1.53 13.36
CA GLY A 177 -25.12 2.91 12.92
C GLY A 177 -24.87 3.01 11.42
N VAL A 178 -25.73 3.73 10.70
CA VAL A 178 -25.56 4.08 9.29
C VAL A 178 -25.40 5.59 9.22
N ILE A 179 -24.22 6.05 8.79
CA ILE A 179 -23.88 7.45 8.80
C ILE A 179 -23.45 7.86 7.40
N GLU A 180 -24.02 8.96 6.91
CA GLU A 180 -23.67 9.60 5.64
C GLU A 180 -23.19 11.02 5.91
N SER A 181 -22.13 11.46 5.23
CA SER A 181 -21.62 12.82 5.34
C SER A 181 -20.85 13.21 4.08
N GLY A 182 -20.53 14.47 3.92
CA GLY A 182 -19.63 14.89 2.84
C GLY A 182 -18.23 14.29 3.04
N ASP A 183 -17.69 14.37 4.26
CA ASP A 183 -16.36 13.92 4.62
C ASP A 183 -16.32 13.40 6.06
N CYS A 184 -15.39 12.49 6.35
CA CYS A 184 -15.13 12.07 7.72
C CYS A 184 -13.63 11.82 7.97
N SER A 185 -13.23 11.87 9.24
CA SER A 185 -11.88 11.53 9.69
C SER A 185 -11.93 10.56 10.85
N PHE A 186 -11.14 9.53 10.77
CA PHE A 186 -10.93 8.55 11.83
C PHE A 186 -9.58 8.82 12.50
N TYR A 187 -9.58 8.91 13.80
CA TYR A 187 -8.37 9.03 14.61
C TYR A 187 -8.11 7.70 15.30
N ILE A 188 -6.89 7.22 15.21
CA ILE A 188 -6.50 5.87 15.61
C ILE A 188 -5.35 5.97 16.60
N GLU A 189 -5.52 5.38 17.77
CA GLU A 189 -4.48 5.23 18.79
C GLU A 189 -4.44 3.75 19.20
N ASP A 190 -3.25 3.21 19.40
CA ASP A 190 -3.03 1.81 19.76
C ASP A 190 -3.81 0.81 18.88
N LYS A 191 -3.90 1.12 17.58
CA LYS A 191 -4.62 0.32 16.56
C LYS A 191 -6.14 0.28 16.73
N GLN A 192 -6.71 1.13 17.59
CA GLN A 192 -8.15 1.26 17.81
C GLN A 192 -8.62 2.64 17.35
N VAL A 193 -9.82 2.69 16.80
CA VAL A 193 -10.46 3.97 16.46
C VAL A 193 -10.94 4.61 17.78
N VAL A 194 -10.31 5.74 18.13
CA VAL A 194 -10.66 6.49 19.36
C VAL A 194 -11.64 7.61 19.12
N GLN A 195 -11.67 8.15 17.89
CA GLN A 195 -12.55 9.24 17.52
C GLN A 195 -12.91 9.19 16.03
N ILE A 196 -14.16 9.49 15.72
CA ILE A 196 -14.62 9.72 14.34
C ILE A 196 -15.24 11.10 14.29
N THR A 197 -14.80 11.91 13.33
CA THR A 197 -15.37 13.25 13.09
C THR A 197 -16.01 13.28 11.72
N TYR A 198 -17.32 13.46 11.68
CA TYR A 198 -18.09 13.65 10.46
C TYR A 198 -18.27 15.15 10.17
N ARG A 199 -18.15 15.54 8.91
CA ARG A 199 -18.27 16.94 8.44
C ARG A 199 -19.21 17.00 7.24
N THR A 200 -19.71 18.21 6.98
CA THR A 200 -20.56 18.48 5.82
C THR A 200 -21.87 17.67 5.88
N GLU A 201 -22.84 18.23 6.60
CA GLU A 201 -24.22 17.74 6.71
C GLU A 201 -24.35 16.25 7.09
N PRO A 202 -23.80 15.83 8.23
CA PRO A 202 -23.88 14.43 8.60
C PRO A 202 -25.31 14.00 8.96
N VAL A 203 -25.73 12.87 8.41
CA VAL A 203 -26.99 12.19 8.73
C VAL A 203 -26.70 10.91 9.45
N TYR A 204 -27.34 10.70 10.60
CA TYR A 204 -27.12 9.56 11.47
C TYR A 204 -28.41 8.75 11.60
N ASN A 205 -28.36 7.48 11.32
CA ASN A 205 -29.41 6.53 11.58
C ASN A 205 -28.86 5.39 12.45
N PHE A 206 -29.50 5.14 13.59
CA PHE A 206 -29.09 4.08 14.50
C PHE A 206 -30.25 3.08 14.67
N TYR A 207 -29.94 1.80 14.56
CA TYR A 207 -30.86 0.70 14.65
C TYR A 207 -30.41 -0.28 15.72
N PRO A 208 -31.22 -0.60 16.75
CA PRO A 208 -30.98 -1.77 17.57
C PRO A 208 -30.89 -3.01 16.70
N MET A 209 -30.08 -4.00 17.06
CA MET A 209 -29.90 -5.19 16.21
C MET A 209 -31.19 -5.96 15.95
N ASP A 210 -32.13 -5.93 16.92
CA ASP A 210 -33.43 -6.60 16.80
C ASP A 210 -34.45 -5.82 15.95
N ASP A 211 -34.19 -4.54 15.68
CA ASP A 211 -35.11 -3.61 15.01
C ASP A 211 -34.57 -3.05 13.66
N ILE A 212 -33.62 -3.73 13.05
CA ILE A 212 -33.10 -3.31 11.73
C ILE A 212 -34.21 -3.50 10.68
N PRO A 213 -34.63 -2.42 9.98
CA PRO A 213 -35.65 -2.54 8.94
C PRO A 213 -35.18 -3.49 7.81
N PRO A 214 -36.08 -4.31 7.25
CA PRO A 214 -35.71 -5.22 6.13
C PRO A 214 -35.23 -4.48 4.86
N THR A 215 -35.51 -3.17 4.77
CA THR A 215 -35.07 -2.31 3.67
C THR A 215 -33.69 -1.71 3.88
N GLN A 216 -33.12 -1.87 5.08
CA GLN A 216 -31.79 -1.35 5.40
C GLN A 216 -30.74 -2.36 4.96
N ASP A 217 -29.85 -1.92 4.07
CA ASP A 217 -28.71 -2.71 3.66
C ASP A 217 -27.68 -2.84 4.80
N LEU A 218 -27.22 -4.07 5.04
CA LEU A 218 -26.17 -4.37 6.02
C LEU A 218 -24.77 -4.12 5.46
N TYR A 219 -24.65 -3.89 4.17
CA TYR A 219 -23.40 -3.67 3.47
C TYR A 219 -23.49 -2.45 2.56
N LEU A 220 -22.44 -1.66 2.51
CA LEU A 220 -22.31 -0.54 1.57
C LEU A 220 -22.24 -1.08 0.13
N LYS A 221 -22.71 -0.27 -0.80
CA LYS A 221 -22.68 -0.61 -2.22
C LYS A 221 -21.25 -0.89 -2.69
N GLY A 222 -21.03 -2.06 -3.27
CA GLY A 222 -19.71 -2.49 -3.75
C GLY A 222 -18.87 -3.22 -2.70
N PHE A 223 -19.41 -3.45 -1.50
CA PHE A 223 -18.72 -4.21 -0.46
C PHE A 223 -18.32 -5.61 -0.97
N LYS A 224 -17.07 -5.95 -0.73
CA LYS A 224 -16.51 -7.28 -0.95
C LYS A 224 -15.49 -7.59 0.15
N TRP A 225 -15.64 -8.72 0.79
CA TRP A 225 -14.61 -9.25 1.67
C TRP A 225 -13.69 -10.20 0.89
N GLU A 226 -12.46 -9.77 0.66
CA GLU A 226 -11.46 -10.47 -0.15
C GLU A 226 -10.48 -11.29 0.71
N GLY A 227 -10.89 -11.68 1.92
CA GLY A 227 -10.03 -12.42 2.87
C GLY A 227 -9.41 -13.70 2.31
N ALA A 228 -10.10 -14.36 1.36
CA ALA A 228 -9.58 -15.55 0.69
C ALA A 228 -8.37 -15.27 -0.24
N ARG A 229 -8.20 -14.02 -0.69
CA ARG A 229 -7.06 -13.58 -1.52
C ARG A 229 -5.86 -13.15 -0.68
N ARG A 230 -6.03 -13.02 0.64
CA ARG A 230 -4.99 -12.55 1.54
C ARG A 230 -3.80 -13.51 1.51
N PRO A 231 -2.59 -13.05 1.11
CA PRO A 231 -1.44 -13.93 0.99
C PRO A 231 -0.94 -14.35 2.36
N VAL A 232 -0.52 -15.60 2.47
CA VAL A 232 0.25 -16.11 3.60
C VAL A 232 1.73 -16.12 3.25
N GLN A 233 2.59 -16.26 4.25
CA GLN A 233 4.04 -16.26 4.06
C GLN A 233 4.50 -17.27 2.99
N ALA A 234 3.96 -18.49 3.01
CA ALA A 234 4.27 -19.53 2.05
C ALA A 234 3.95 -19.15 0.59
N ASP A 235 2.88 -18.37 0.35
CA ASP A 235 2.51 -17.95 -1.00
C ASP A 235 3.57 -17.06 -1.66
N VAL A 236 4.35 -16.35 -0.87
CA VAL A 236 5.39 -15.43 -1.35
C VAL A 236 6.76 -16.10 -1.38
N PHE A 237 7.15 -16.80 -0.31
CA PHE A 237 8.50 -17.33 -0.15
C PHE A 237 8.70 -18.73 -0.74
N ASP A 238 7.66 -19.60 -0.75
CA ASP A 238 7.74 -20.95 -1.27
C ASP A 238 7.32 -21.05 -2.74
N ARG A 239 6.97 -19.93 -3.34
CA ARG A 239 6.54 -19.86 -4.74
C ARG A 239 7.69 -20.23 -5.68
N ARG A 240 7.52 -21.27 -6.49
CA ARG A 240 8.46 -21.57 -7.57
C ARG A 240 8.40 -20.46 -8.61
N ILE A 241 9.48 -19.72 -8.75
CA ILE A 241 9.65 -18.72 -9.80
C ILE A 241 9.72 -19.50 -11.14
N ARG A 242 8.72 -19.30 -12.00
CA ARG A 242 8.81 -19.80 -13.37
C ARG A 242 9.89 -18.98 -14.10
N PRO A 243 10.92 -19.61 -14.69
CA PRO A 243 11.91 -18.85 -15.43
C PRO A 243 11.20 -18.06 -16.53
N SER A 244 11.53 -16.77 -16.63
CA SER A 244 11.00 -15.92 -17.69
C SER A 244 11.40 -16.52 -19.03
N GLN A 245 10.42 -16.92 -19.82
CA GLN A 245 10.65 -17.21 -21.24
C GLN A 245 10.87 -15.88 -21.96
N ARG A 246 12.05 -15.30 -21.76
CA ARG A 246 12.46 -14.11 -22.47
C ARG A 246 12.57 -14.54 -23.94
N LYS A 247 11.57 -14.22 -24.76
CA LYS A 247 11.73 -14.30 -26.20
C LYS A 247 12.94 -13.43 -26.53
N GLU A 248 14.00 -14.04 -27.10
CA GLU A 248 15.07 -13.27 -27.68
C GLU A 248 14.44 -12.20 -28.57
N ARG A 249 14.57 -10.94 -28.15
CA ARG A 249 14.18 -9.83 -29.04
C ARG A 249 15.13 -9.92 -30.19
N THR A 250 14.65 -10.41 -31.33
CA THR A 250 15.33 -10.22 -32.61
C THR A 250 15.65 -8.74 -32.66
N ARG A 251 16.97 -8.38 -32.60
CA ARG A 251 17.37 -6.99 -32.73
C ARG A 251 16.72 -6.51 -34.01
N LEU A 252 15.74 -5.64 -33.90
CA LEU A 252 15.18 -4.95 -35.06
C LEU A 252 16.38 -4.32 -35.73
N ARG A 253 16.75 -4.81 -36.94
CA ARG A 253 17.74 -4.14 -37.77
C ARG A 253 17.20 -2.74 -37.95
N HIS A 254 17.98 -1.74 -37.50
CA HIS A 254 17.63 -0.36 -37.80
C HIS A 254 17.49 -0.26 -39.33
N PRO A 255 16.40 0.34 -39.81
CA PRO A 255 16.32 0.58 -41.26
C PRO A 255 17.57 1.38 -41.68
N ASP A 256 18.23 0.91 -42.72
CA ASP A 256 19.40 1.58 -43.29
C ASP A 256 18.95 2.95 -43.82
N PHE A 257 19.09 3.98 -43.01
CA PHE A 257 18.78 5.34 -43.45
C PHE A 257 19.81 5.76 -44.51
N PRO A 258 19.39 6.30 -45.65
CA PRO A 258 20.32 6.71 -46.72
C PRO A 258 21.45 7.64 -46.26
N ILE A 259 21.22 8.44 -45.22
CA ILE A 259 22.21 9.32 -44.63
C ILE A 259 23.31 8.55 -43.89
N MET A 260 22.96 7.41 -43.24
CA MET A 260 23.96 6.57 -42.55
C MET A 260 24.87 5.86 -43.54
N MET A 261 24.33 5.42 -44.67
CA MET A 261 25.13 4.83 -45.75
C MET A 261 26.15 5.83 -46.33
N ARG A 262 25.75 7.11 -46.53
CA ARG A 262 26.68 8.16 -46.98
C ARG A 262 27.78 8.46 -45.96
N ILE A 263 27.47 8.44 -44.68
CA ILE A 263 28.46 8.66 -43.60
C ILE A 263 29.47 7.51 -43.57
N GLU A 264 29.02 6.26 -43.75
CA GLU A 264 29.93 5.11 -43.81
C GLU A 264 30.82 5.10 -45.05
N GLU A 265 30.30 5.52 -46.22
CA GLU A 265 31.08 5.68 -47.42
C GLU A 265 32.17 6.77 -47.27
N HIS A 266 31.86 7.88 -46.61
CA HIS A 266 32.83 8.93 -46.31
C HIS A 266 33.90 8.54 -45.27
N LYS A 267 33.61 7.60 -44.37
CA LYS A 267 34.60 7.07 -43.42
C LYS A 267 35.56 6.05 -44.02
N LYS A 268 35.25 5.49 -45.18
CA LYS A 268 36.07 4.52 -45.88
C LYS A 268 37.01 5.13 -46.93
N ARG A 269 36.92 6.45 -47.16
CA ARG A 269 37.84 7.26 -47.97
C ARG A 269 38.82 8.00 -47.05
#